data_79ad5c83e096ab4ae2acb2a055912547
#
_entry.id   79ad5c83e096ab4ae2acb2a055912547
#
_cell.length_a   1.000
_cell.length_b   1.000
_cell.length_c   1.000
_cell.angle_alpha   90.00
_cell.angle_beta   90.00
_cell.angle_gamma   90.00
#
_symmetry.space_group_name_H-M   'P 1'
#
loop_
_entity.id
_entity.type
_entity.pdbx_description
1 polymer ?
#
loop_
_entity_poly.entity_id
_entity_poly.type
_entity_poly.pdbx_seq_one_letter_code
_entity_poly.pdbx_strand_id
1 'polypeptide(L)'
;MADLETKMKDYLQKIAAGPRLSKDLTEAEAEDALKLILGEKVSKVRAGVFLIAARMKLETIPENIGYWRALQSHVTPVTVNLDQLLQMADPFDGFQRIPYLGFYAIPVIAQLSLPVYGHSALPLPPKFGITFEDILQNHYK
;
A
#
# COMPACT_ATOMS: atom_id res chain seq x y z
N MET A 1 -9.24 -11.98 21.44
CA MET A 1 -9.93 -11.65 20.17
C MET A 1 -11.04 -10.61 20.36
N ALA A 2 -11.97 -10.78 21.31
CA ALA A 2 -13.07 -9.82 21.55
C ALA A 2 -12.55 -8.38 21.84
N ASP A 3 -11.46 -8.23 22.56
CA ASP A 3 -10.84 -6.95 22.89
C ASP A 3 -10.30 -6.21 21.63
N LEU A 4 -9.61 -6.90 20.72
CA LEU A 4 -9.07 -6.30 19.49
C LEU A 4 -10.17 -5.89 18.50
N GLU A 5 -11.23 -6.67 18.42
CA GLU A 5 -12.42 -6.32 17.65
C GLU A 5 -13.13 -5.09 18.23
N THR A 6 -13.17 -4.94 19.55
CA THR A 6 -13.71 -3.75 20.22
C THR A 6 -12.82 -2.54 19.92
N LYS A 7 -11.52 -2.69 20.02
CA LYS A 7 -10.56 -1.62 19.70
C LYS A 7 -10.72 -1.12 18.26
N MET A 8 -10.83 -2.03 17.30
CA MET A 8 -11.10 -1.66 15.90
C MET A 8 -12.46 -0.96 15.73
N LYS A 9 -13.48 -1.37 16.49
CA LYS A 9 -14.77 -0.69 16.50
C LYS A 9 -14.62 0.77 16.96
N ASP A 10 -13.82 1.03 17.99
CA ASP A 10 -13.59 2.39 18.49
C ASP A 10 -12.91 3.28 17.43
N TYR A 11 -11.93 2.75 16.72
CA TYR A 11 -11.32 3.45 15.58
C TYR A 11 -12.33 3.73 14.47
N LEU A 12 -13.16 2.75 14.14
CA LEU A 12 -14.23 2.93 13.14
C LEU A 12 -15.23 3.99 13.56
N GLN A 13 -15.67 4.00 14.81
CA GLN A 13 -16.58 5.03 15.32
C GLN A 13 -15.98 6.44 15.24
N LYS A 14 -14.66 6.54 15.34
CA LYS A 14 -13.95 7.81 15.22
C LYS A 14 -13.92 8.32 13.79
N ILE A 15 -13.62 7.48 12.80
CA ILE A 15 -13.40 7.89 11.42
C ILE A 15 -14.63 7.76 10.51
N ALA A 16 -15.62 6.96 10.89
CA ALA A 16 -16.79 6.65 10.06
C ALA A 16 -18.09 7.34 10.52
N ALA A 17 -18.00 8.38 11.34
CA ALA A 17 -19.16 9.10 11.86
C ALA A 17 -19.81 10.05 10.83
N GLY A 18 -19.29 10.12 9.61
CA GLY A 18 -19.77 10.98 8.54
C GLY A 18 -19.04 12.34 8.46
N PRO A 19 -19.27 13.11 7.39
CA PRO A 19 -18.42 14.24 7.00
C PRO A 19 -18.24 15.34 8.07
N ARG A 20 -19.22 15.47 8.98
CA ARG A 20 -19.21 16.50 10.01
C ARG A 20 -18.77 16.02 11.40
N LEU A 21 -18.77 14.71 11.63
CA LEU A 21 -18.56 14.12 12.95
C LEU A 21 -17.32 13.23 13.00
N SER A 22 -16.81 12.80 11.85
CA SER A 22 -15.57 12.02 11.79
C SER A 22 -14.40 12.84 12.34
N LYS A 23 -13.56 12.16 13.10
CA LYS A 23 -12.35 12.71 13.72
C LYS A 23 -11.14 11.99 13.15
N ASP A 24 -10.00 12.66 13.19
CA ASP A 24 -8.74 12.07 12.79
C ASP A 24 -8.24 11.09 13.85
N LEU A 25 -7.57 10.04 13.39
CA LEU A 25 -6.77 9.19 14.25
C LEU A 25 -5.47 9.89 14.60
N THR A 26 -4.94 9.62 15.76
CA THR A 26 -3.55 9.93 16.04
C THR A 26 -2.64 9.01 15.23
N GLU A 27 -1.38 9.37 15.09
CA GLU A 27 -0.36 8.54 14.44
C GLU A 27 -0.32 7.12 15.05
N ALA A 28 -0.34 7.02 16.38
CA ALA A 28 -0.32 5.73 17.09
C ALA A 28 -1.58 4.90 16.87
N GLU A 29 -2.76 5.53 16.81
CA GLU A 29 -4.03 4.85 16.53
C GLU A 29 -4.05 4.33 15.08
N ALA A 30 -3.58 5.12 14.13
CA ALA A 30 -3.50 4.73 12.73
C ALA A 30 -2.52 3.56 12.51
N GLU A 31 -1.34 3.62 13.16
CA GLU A 31 -0.36 2.54 13.16
C GLU A 31 -0.96 1.25 13.73
N ASP A 32 -1.57 1.32 14.89
CA ASP A 32 -2.16 0.17 15.56
C ASP A 32 -3.32 -0.42 14.73
N ALA A 33 -4.22 0.40 14.22
CA ALA A 33 -5.33 -0.06 13.41
C ALA A 33 -4.85 -0.84 12.15
N LEU A 34 -3.84 -0.32 11.46
CA LEU A 34 -3.32 -1.01 10.28
C LEU A 34 -2.54 -2.27 10.65
N LYS A 35 -1.81 -2.30 11.77
CA LYS A 35 -1.17 -3.51 12.30
C LYS A 35 -2.18 -4.61 12.63
N LEU A 36 -3.35 -4.26 13.19
CA LEU A 36 -4.43 -5.22 13.43
C LEU A 36 -4.96 -5.83 12.13
N ILE A 37 -5.05 -5.04 11.07
CA ILE A 37 -5.49 -5.48 9.74
C ILE A 37 -4.43 -6.39 9.10
N LEU A 38 -3.19 -5.95 9.02
CA LEU A 38 -2.09 -6.69 8.40
C LEU A 38 -1.78 -8.00 9.14
N GLY A 39 -1.94 -8.00 10.46
CA GLY A 39 -1.77 -9.17 11.30
C GLY A 39 -2.99 -10.11 11.34
N GLU A 40 -4.03 -9.84 10.54
CA GLU A 40 -5.29 -10.62 10.51
C GLU A 40 -5.95 -10.80 11.90
N LYS A 41 -5.84 -9.78 12.75
CA LYS A 41 -6.35 -9.81 14.13
C LYS A 41 -7.81 -9.35 14.24
N VAL A 42 -8.37 -8.84 13.17
CA VAL A 42 -9.76 -8.36 13.08
C VAL A 42 -10.47 -8.98 11.88
N SER A 43 -11.79 -8.98 11.90
CA SER A 43 -12.57 -9.56 10.81
C SER A 43 -12.33 -8.81 9.48
N LYS A 44 -12.34 -9.55 8.38
CA LYS A 44 -12.15 -8.99 7.02
C LYS A 44 -13.17 -7.91 6.71
N VAL A 45 -14.39 -8.02 7.24
CA VAL A 45 -15.44 -7.01 7.08
C VAL A 45 -15.02 -5.70 7.75
N ARG A 46 -14.57 -5.73 9.00
CA ARG A 46 -14.11 -4.52 9.70
C ARG A 46 -12.86 -3.93 9.08
N ALA A 47 -11.94 -4.76 8.64
CA ALA A 47 -10.77 -4.32 7.90
C ALA A 47 -11.18 -3.55 6.63
N GLY A 48 -12.07 -4.10 5.82
CA GLY A 48 -12.57 -3.44 4.61
C GLY A 48 -13.30 -2.14 4.91
N VAL A 49 -14.17 -2.14 5.93
CA VAL A 49 -14.90 -0.91 6.34
C VAL A 49 -13.91 0.16 6.84
N PHE A 50 -12.87 -0.23 7.60
CA PHE A 50 -11.86 0.71 8.06
C PHE A 50 -11.11 1.37 6.89
N LEU A 51 -10.63 0.57 5.94
CA LEU A 51 -9.87 1.07 4.79
C LEU A 51 -10.70 2.03 3.93
N ILE A 52 -11.98 1.69 3.67
CA ILE A 52 -12.84 2.59 2.90
C ILE A 52 -13.22 3.85 3.69
N ALA A 53 -13.46 3.73 5.00
CA ALA A 53 -13.79 4.89 5.85
C ALA A 53 -12.61 5.86 5.95
N ALA A 54 -11.39 5.36 6.14
CA ALA A 54 -10.18 6.16 6.13
C ALA A 54 -10.03 6.91 4.80
N ARG A 55 -10.20 6.21 3.68
CA ARG A 55 -10.15 6.79 2.33
C ARG A 55 -11.22 7.85 2.09
N MET A 56 -12.44 7.62 2.56
CA MET A 56 -13.56 8.56 2.38
C MET A 56 -13.44 9.79 3.28
N LYS A 57 -12.84 9.64 4.45
CA LYS A 57 -12.56 10.76 5.36
C LYS A 57 -11.45 11.65 4.81
N LEU A 58 -10.57 11.13 4.00
CA LEU A 58 -9.27 11.67 3.58
C LEU A 58 -8.27 11.66 4.75
N GLU A 59 -7.19 10.96 4.53
CA GLU A 59 -6.15 10.74 5.54
C GLU A 59 -5.35 12.01 5.82
N THR A 60 -5.02 12.23 7.08
CA THR A 60 -4.12 13.30 7.50
C THR A 60 -2.65 12.85 7.45
N ILE A 61 -1.72 13.80 7.53
CA ILE A 61 -0.28 13.49 7.58
C ILE A 61 0.07 12.57 8.77
N PRO A 62 -0.39 12.81 10.02
CA PRO A 62 -0.15 11.89 11.12
C PRO A 62 -0.68 10.47 10.86
N GLU A 63 -1.89 10.34 10.30
CA GLU A 63 -2.44 9.03 9.95
C GLU A 63 -1.59 8.32 8.90
N ASN A 64 -1.16 9.02 7.86
CA ASN A 64 -0.28 8.45 6.83
C ASN A 64 1.08 8.00 7.39
N ILE A 65 1.65 8.74 8.33
CA ILE A 65 2.87 8.33 9.03
C ILE A 65 2.62 7.05 9.83
N GLY A 66 1.50 6.96 10.54
CA GLY A 66 1.10 5.76 11.29
C GLY A 66 0.93 4.54 10.37
N TYR A 67 0.23 4.70 9.26
CA TYR A 67 0.06 3.62 8.26
C TYR A 67 1.39 3.18 7.68
N TRP A 68 2.27 4.12 7.34
CA TRP A 68 3.59 3.80 6.84
C TRP A 68 4.43 3.00 7.85
N ARG A 69 4.40 3.36 9.14
CA ARG A 69 5.09 2.61 10.21
C ARG A 69 4.54 1.19 10.37
N ALA A 70 3.22 1.04 10.28
CA ALA A 70 2.60 -0.28 10.30
C ALA A 70 3.07 -1.15 9.12
N LEU A 71 3.12 -0.60 7.91
CA LEU A 71 3.65 -1.29 6.73
C LEU A 71 5.12 -1.66 6.92
N GLN A 72 5.96 -0.74 7.39
CA GLN A 72 7.38 -1.00 7.63
C GLN A 72 7.61 -2.16 8.62
N SER A 73 6.74 -2.34 9.60
CA SER A 73 6.84 -3.47 10.54
C SER A 73 6.55 -4.84 9.92
N HIS A 74 6.02 -4.88 8.69
CA HIS A 74 5.70 -6.10 7.92
C HIS A 74 6.60 -6.29 6.70
N VAL A 75 7.53 -5.36 6.45
CA VAL A 75 8.49 -5.44 5.35
C VAL A 75 9.80 -6.03 5.85
N THR A 76 10.36 -6.95 5.10
CA THR A 76 11.74 -7.40 5.33
C THR A 76 12.68 -6.46 4.58
N PRO A 77 13.44 -5.61 5.27
CA PRO A 77 14.34 -4.67 4.61
C PRO A 77 15.49 -5.41 3.93
N VAL A 78 15.81 -4.96 2.71
CA VAL A 78 17.02 -5.42 1.99
C VAL A 78 17.99 -4.26 1.92
N THR A 79 19.20 -4.47 2.42
CA THR A 79 20.27 -3.48 2.33
C THR A 79 21.09 -3.73 1.07
N VAL A 80 21.25 -2.70 0.26
CA VAL A 80 22.15 -2.72 -0.90
C VAL A 80 23.27 -1.72 -0.68
N ASN A 81 24.49 -2.09 -1.09
CA ASN A 81 25.67 -1.23 -0.96
C ASN A 81 25.80 -0.34 -2.20
N LEU A 82 24.92 0.64 -2.32
CA LEU A 82 24.87 1.62 -3.40
C LEU A 82 24.63 3.01 -2.82
N ASP A 83 25.27 4.02 -3.36
CA ASP A 83 25.11 5.41 -2.92
C ASP A 83 23.70 5.94 -3.21
N GLN A 84 23.08 5.45 -4.30
CA GLN A 84 21.72 5.77 -4.69
C GLN A 84 21.11 4.60 -5.45
N LEU A 85 19.80 4.45 -5.32
CA LEU A 85 19.02 3.43 -6.03
C LEU A 85 17.63 3.97 -6.34
N LEU A 86 17.26 3.97 -7.62
CA LEU A 86 15.91 4.34 -8.03
C LEU A 86 15.00 3.10 -8.01
N GLN A 87 13.93 3.17 -7.26
CA GLN A 87 12.86 2.18 -7.29
C GLN A 87 11.75 2.64 -8.24
N MET A 88 11.41 1.81 -9.20
CA MET A 88 10.25 2.00 -10.05
C MET A 88 9.19 0.94 -9.73
N ALA A 89 8.01 1.38 -9.35
CA ALA A 89 6.88 0.52 -9.03
C ALA A 89 5.73 0.78 -10.00
N ASP A 90 5.01 -0.28 -10.36
CA ASP A 90 3.76 -0.17 -11.09
C ASP A 90 2.57 -0.03 -10.13
N PRO A 91 1.41 0.44 -10.64
CA PRO A 91 0.18 0.42 -9.85
C PRO A 91 -0.20 -1.02 -9.49
N PHE A 92 -0.66 -1.23 -8.25
CA PHE A 92 -1.04 -2.55 -7.74
C PHE A 92 -2.10 -3.29 -8.58
N ASP A 93 -2.91 -2.56 -9.34
CA ASP A 93 -3.96 -3.10 -10.22
C ASP A 93 -3.57 -3.09 -11.71
N GLY A 94 -2.32 -2.73 -12.02
CA GLY A 94 -1.76 -2.77 -13.38
C GLY A 94 -2.32 -1.73 -14.34
N PHE A 95 -1.88 -1.79 -15.58
CA PHE A 95 -2.28 -0.92 -16.68
C PHE A 95 -3.27 -1.61 -17.62
N GLN A 96 -4.36 -0.93 -17.99
CA GLN A 96 -5.35 -1.44 -18.95
C GLN A 96 -5.56 -0.52 -20.16
N ARG A 97 -5.47 0.80 -19.95
CA ARG A 97 -5.93 1.79 -20.95
C ARG A 97 -4.81 2.33 -21.83
N ILE A 98 -3.58 2.23 -21.38
CA ILE A 98 -2.42 2.73 -22.08
C ILE A 98 -1.32 1.68 -22.07
N PRO A 99 -0.44 1.66 -23.10
CA PRO A 99 0.75 0.82 -23.07
C PRO A 99 1.60 1.13 -21.85
N TYR A 100 2.11 0.09 -21.20
CA TYR A 100 2.95 0.27 -20.03
C TYR A 100 4.40 0.51 -20.42
N LEU A 101 4.72 1.74 -20.76
CA LEU A 101 6.07 2.15 -21.18
C LEU A 101 7.07 2.22 -20.02
N GLY A 102 6.61 2.33 -18.78
CA GLY A 102 7.47 2.38 -17.59
C GLY A 102 8.41 1.18 -17.47
N PHE A 103 7.98 0.00 -17.92
CA PHE A 103 8.83 -1.18 -17.96
C PHE A 103 10.11 -0.95 -18.77
N TYR A 104 10.01 -0.33 -19.94
CA TYR A 104 11.14 -0.05 -20.82
C TYR A 104 12.00 1.11 -20.34
N ALA A 105 11.52 1.94 -19.44
CA ALA A 105 12.32 3.00 -18.85
C ALA A 105 13.44 2.47 -17.95
N ILE A 106 13.26 1.32 -17.32
CA ILE A 106 14.25 0.70 -16.43
C ILE A 106 15.60 0.49 -17.13
N PRO A 107 15.69 -0.24 -18.24
CA PRO A 107 16.97 -0.46 -18.92
C PRO A 107 17.57 0.85 -19.45
N VAL A 108 16.76 1.81 -19.87
CA VAL A 108 17.25 3.12 -20.34
C VAL A 108 17.89 3.89 -19.18
N ILE A 109 17.26 3.92 -18.03
CA ILE A 109 17.81 4.58 -16.83
C ILE A 109 19.09 3.89 -16.37
N ALA A 110 19.13 2.57 -16.41
CA ALA A 110 20.35 1.81 -16.07
C ALA A 110 21.52 2.15 -17.00
N GLN A 111 21.27 2.37 -18.31
CA GLN A 111 22.30 2.81 -19.27
C GLN A 111 22.84 4.22 -18.97
N LEU A 112 22.06 5.06 -18.27
CA LEU A 112 22.52 6.37 -17.79
C LEU A 112 23.35 6.28 -16.49
N SER A 113 23.80 5.08 -16.12
CA SER A 113 24.61 4.81 -14.92
C SER A 113 23.88 5.11 -13.59
N LEU A 114 22.56 5.15 -13.61
CA LEU A 114 21.76 5.23 -12.38
C LEU A 114 21.26 3.83 -12.02
N PRO A 115 21.69 3.27 -10.88
CA PRO A 115 21.14 2.00 -10.40
C PRO A 115 19.62 2.10 -10.23
N VAL A 116 18.91 1.17 -10.86
CA VAL A 116 17.44 1.14 -10.89
C VAL A 116 16.93 -0.28 -10.81
N TYR A 117 15.80 -0.49 -10.13
CA TYR A 117 15.12 -1.78 -10.16
C TYR A 117 13.60 -1.59 -10.29
N GLY A 118 12.96 -2.59 -10.89
CA GLY A 118 11.50 -2.66 -10.97
C GLY A 118 10.94 -3.38 -9.75
N HIS A 119 9.83 -2.88 -9.23
CA HIS A 119 9.08 -3.49 -8.15
C HIS A 119 7.64 -3.74 -8.60
N SER A 120 7.23 -5.00 -8.56
CA SER A 120 5.93 -5.44 -9.08
C SER A 120 5.38 -6.62 -8.30
N ALA A 121 4.12 -6.93 -8.53
CA ALA A 121 3.44 -8.13 -8.09
C ALA A 121 2.43 -8.56 -9.16
N LEU A 122 1.82 -9.73 -8.98
CA LEU A 122 0.69 -10.14 -9.81
C LEU A 122 -0.44 -9.11 -9.71
N PRO A 123 -1.17 -8.85 -10.81
CA PRO A 123 -2.18 -7.81 -10.84
C PRO A 123 -3.33 -8.11 -9.88
N LEU A 124 -3.79 -7.08 -9.19
CA LEU A 124 -4.88 -7.13 -8.23
C LEU A 124 -6.15 -6.47 -8.78
N PRO A 125 -7.32 -6.76 -8.17
CA PRO A 125 -8.54 -6.02 -8.49
C PRO A 125 -8.37 -4.51 -8.20
N PRO A 126 -9.14 -3.64 -8.81
CA PRO A 126 -10.28 -3.94 -9.70
C PRO A 126 -9.91 -4.15 -11.16
N LYS A 127 -8.75 -3.74 -11.63
CA LYS A 127 -8.44 -3.72 -13.07
C LYS A 127 -7.87 -5.05 -13.57
N PHE A 128 -7.05 -5.75 -12.77
CA PHE A 128 -6.25 -6.89 -13.26
C PHE A 128 -5.48 -6.54 -14.55
N GLY A 129 -4.89 -5.35 -14.57
CA GLY A 129 -4.16 -4.84 -15.72
C GLY A 129 -2.74 -5.41 -15.83
N ILE A 130 -2.03 -5.05 -16.88
CA ILE A 130 -0.66 -5.50 -17.13
C ILE A 130 0.30 -4.89 -16.10
N THR A 131 1.12 -5.72 -15.46
CA THR A 131 2.18 -5.35 -14.52
C THR A 131 3.56 -5.71 -15.07
N PHE A 132 4.63 -5.29 -14.39
CA PHE A 132 6.00 -5.74 -14.72
C PHE A 132 6.11 -7.26 -14.65
N GLU A 133 5.48 -7.87 -13.64
CA GLU A 133 5.49 -9.31 -13.45
C GLU A 133 4.87 -10.04 -14.65
N ASP A 134 3.72 -9.58 -15.15
CA ASP A 134 3.08 -10.15 -16.34
C ASP A 134 3.98 -10.06 -17.57
N ILE A 135 4.64 -8.92 -17.78
CA ILE A 135 5.52 -8.72 -18.92
C ILE A 135 6.70 -9.70 -18.83
N LEU A 136 7.34 -9.80 -17.68
CA LEU A 136 8.47 -10.72 -17.48
C LEU A 136 8.07 -12.17 -17.66
N GLN A 137 6.92 -12.59 -17.13
CA GLN A 137 6.48 -13.98 -17.21
C GLN A 137 6.03 -14.40 -18.60
N ASN A 138 5.42 -13.50 -19.36
CA ASN A 138 4.77 -13.84 -20.62
C ASN A 138 5.55 -13.44 -21.88
N HIS A 139 6.45 -12.46 -21.79
CA HIS A 139 7.15 -11.93 -22.96
C HIS A 139 8.66 -12.15 -22.99
N TYR A 140 9.25 -12.59 -21.87
CA TYR A 140 10.71 -12.79 -21.76
C TYR A 140 11.08 -14.19 -21.27
N LYS A 141 10.27 -15.19 -21.63
CA LYS A 141 10.60 -16.62 -21.45
C LYS A 141 11.46 -17.13 -22.55
#